data_90cae2705f71158f136141ed04b07fa5
#
_entry.id   90cae2705f71158f136141ed04b07fa5
#
_cell.length_a   1.000
_cell.length_b   1.000
_cell.length_c   1.000
_cell.angle_alpha   90.00
_cell.angle_beta   90.00
_cell.angle_gamma   90.00
#
_symmetry.space_group_name_H-M   'P 1'
#
loop_
_entity.id
_entity.type
_entity.pdbx_description
1 polymer ?
#
loop_
_entity_poly.entity_id
_entity_poly.type
_entity_poly.pdbx_seq_one_letter_code
_entity_poly.pdbx_strand_id
1 'polypeptide(L)'
;MIKQITTALFFAMALISCDSGNKGEVKEKANEPQTIVMETNDPHTFAKPDEVVVKHLDWTANVDFDSSMIIATAKWTIENKTGASEVIFDTKGLKIDYVTVGNNDEIGTFILEPEIKYMGQKLIVSITPNTEIVRIYYRTTEKSDALQWLTKEQTADKTHPFLFTQSQAILARTWIPCQDSPGIRFTYNARVKVPNQMMALMSAYNPTDTMINGVYDFQMEYPIPSYLMALSVGNIQYQSVGRNTGIYAEPSMLAKSVAEFEDMQEMVDSAEALYGAYRWGKYDVLVLPPSFPFGGMENPRLTFATPTILAGDKSLTSLIAHELAHSWSGNLVTNYNWNDFWLNEGFTVYFENRIMEQVYGSDYANMLALISYQDLKAEMEDFGMESPRTKLKLDLAGQDPDEGMTSIAYDKGFYLLKLIEQTVGREEFDSFLK
;
A
#
# COMPACT_ATOMS: atom_id res chain seq x y z
N MET A 1 -1.40 23.17 -30.53
CA MET A 1 -0.43 22.15 -30.99
C MET A 1 -0.84 20.80 -30.36
N ILE A 2 -1.77 20.15 -31.06
CA ILE A 2 -2.37 18.86 -30.61
C ILE A 2 -1.87 17.82 -31.62
N LYS A 3 -0.80 17.15 -31.35
CA LYS A 3 -0.26 16.11 -32.24
C LYS A 3 0.51 14.95 -31.54
N GLN A 4 0.43 14.78 -30.23
CA GLN A 4 1.09 13.65 -29.55
C GLN A 4 0.22 12.85 -28.55
N ILE A 5 -1.08 13.11 -28.47
CA ILE A 5 -2.00 12.35 -27.59
C ILE A 5 -2.77 11.25 -28.36
N THR A 6 -2.42 10.95 -29.62
CA THR A 6 -3.24 10.11 -30.50
C THR A 6 -2.68 8.71 -30.77
N THR A 7 -1.95 8.10 -29.85
CA THR A 7 -1.38 6.75 -30.09
C THR A 7 -1.79 5.68 -29.06
N ALA A 8 -2.70 5.94 -28.17
CA ALA A 8 -3.10 4.96 -27.15
C ALA A 8 -4.59 4.58 -27.15
N LEU A 9 -5.41 5.12 -28.06
CA LEU A 9 -6.85 4.80 -28.10
C LEU A 9 -7.34 4.57 -29.54
N PHE A 10 -6.75 3.61 -30.25
CA PHE A 10 -7.34 3.13 -31.51
C PHE A 10 -7.89 1.72 -31.33
N PHE A 11 -9.11 1.64 -30.81
CA PHE A 11 -10.01 0.55 -31.15
C PHE A 11 -11.17 1.12 -31.96
N ALA A 12 -11.17 0.72 -33.24
CA ALA A 12 -12.28 0.63 -34.16
C ALA A 12 -13.31 1.79 -34.22
N MET A 13 -13.13 2.71 -35.15
CA MET A 13 -14.26 3.24 -35.91
C MET A 13 -14.00 3.06 -37.42
N ALA A 14 -14.64 2.04 -37.98
CA ALA A 14 -14.73 1.86 -39.43
C ALA A 14 -15.75 2.87 -39.94
N LEU A 15 -15.29 3.91 -40.61
CA LEU A 15 -16.13 4.74 -41.47
C LEU A 15 -16.34 4.01 -42.80
N ILE A 16 -17.58 3.64 -43.06
CA ILE A 16 -18.03 3.14 -44.35
C ILE A 16 -18.10 4.31 -45.32
N SER A 17 -17.18 4.34 -46.28
CA SER A 17 -17.31 5.13 -47.50
C SER A 17 -17.57 4.16 -48.63
N CYS A 18 -18.75 4.23 -49.21
CA CYS A 18 -19.04 3.55 -50.47
C CYS A 18 -18.35 4.23 -51.62
N ASP A 19 -17.43 3.54 -52.29
CA ASP A 19 -17.17 3.77 -53.70
C ASP A 19 -16.94 2.43 -54.40
N SER A 20 -17.57 2.31 -55.56
CA SER A 20 -17.71 1.09 -56.34
C SER A 20 -16.51 0.89 -57.25
N GLY A 21 -15.91 -0.32 -57.16
CA GLY A 21 -15.15 -0.84 -58.32
C GLY A 21 -13.75 -1.36 -58.02
N ASN A 22 -13.62 -2.59 -57.85
CA ASN A 22 -12.70 -3.58 -58.41
C ASN A 22 -12.31 -4.67 -57.39
N LYS A 23 -12.61 -5.91 -57.74
CA LYS A 23 -12.30 -7.09 -56.92
C LYS A 23 -10.80 -7.38 -56.98
N GLY A 24 -10.16 -7.16 -55.83
CA GLY A 24 -8.85 -7.73 -55.50
C GLY A 24 -8.95 -8.26 -54.07
N GLU A 25 -8.81 -9.59 -53.86
CA GLU A 25 -8.74 -10.20 -52.54
C GLU A 25 -7.52 -9.63 -51.81
N VAL A 26 -7.77 -8.73 -50.85
CA VAL A 26 -6.80 -8.32 -49.82
C VAL A 26 -6.99 -9.28 -48.66
N LYS A 27 -6.10 -10.24 -48.50
CA LYS A 27 -5.96 -11.02 -47.27
C LYS A 27 -5.57 -10.06 -46.15
N GLU A 28 -6.52 -9.69 -45.29
CA GLU A 28 -6.27 -9.03 -44.02
C GLU A 28 -5.35 -9.94 -43.19
N LYS A 29 -4.08 -9.56 -43.02
CA LYS A 29 -3.24 -10.14 -41.98
C LYS A 29 -3.83 -9.73 -40.65
N ALA A 30 -4.42 -10.68 -39.91
CA ALA A 30 -4.73 -10.50 -38.51
C ALA A 30 -3.47 -9.99 -37.80
N ASN A 31 -3.53 -8.81 -37.22
CA ASN A 31 -2.47 -8.32 -36.33
C ASN A 31 -2.39 -9.32 -35.17
N GLU A 32 -1.28 -10.04 -35.07
CA GLU A 32 -0.96 -10.78 -33.86
C GLU A 32 -0.97 -9.78 -32.69
N PRO A 33 -1.55 -10.16 -31.53
CA PRO A 33 -1.50 -9.29 -30.38
C PRO A 33 -0.03 -9.00 -30.06
N GLN A 34 0.36 -7.73 -30.11
CA GLN A 34 1.68 -7.32 -29.66
C GLN A 34 1.78 -7.72 -28.19
N THR A 35 2.67 -8.65 -27.91
CA THR A 35 3.05 -8.96 -26.53
C THR A 35 3.64 -7.68 -25.96
N ILE A 36 2.90 -7.03 -25.05
CA ILE A 36 3.43 -5.92 -24.26
C ILE A 36 4.51 -6.56 -23.38
N VAL A 37 5.77 -6.36 -23.76
CA VAL A 37 6.89 -6.69 -22.88
C VAL A 37 6.80 -5.69 -21.73
N MET A 38 6.29 -6.13 -20.60
CA MET A 38 6.34 -5.32 -19.38
C MET A 38 7.81 -5.17 -19.00
N GLU A 39 8.27 -3.94 -18.83
CA GLU A 39 9.58 -3.67 -18.24
C GLU A 39 9.54 -4.22 -16.81
N THR A 40 10.25 -5.32 -16.57
CA THR A 40 10.23 -6.06 -15.30
C THR A 40 11.19 -5.48 -14.25
N ASN A 41 11.72 -4.29 -14.46
CA ASN A 41 12.66 -3.65 -13.53
C ASN A 41 11.97 -2.55 -12.72
N ASP A 42 11.70 -2.85 -11.44
CA ASP A 42 11.45 -1.81 -10.45
C ASP A 42 12.79 -1.16 -10.05
N PRO A 43 12.99 0.14 -10.29
CA PRO A 43 14.26 0.81 -10.00
C PRO A 43 14.51 0.99 -8.49
N HIS A 44 13.54 0.66 -7.62
CA HIS A 44 13.60 0.88 -6.18
C HIS A 44 13.83 -0.39 -5.35
N THR A 45 14.14 -1.52 -5.98
CA THR A 45 14.51 -2.77 -5.30
C THR A 45 15.77 -3.37 -5.88
N PHE A 46 16.54 -4.08 -5.05
CA PHE A 46 17.66 -4.92 -5.51
C PHE A 46 17.19 -6.33 -5.87
N ALA A 47 15.96 -6.68 -5.52
CA ALA A 47 15.41 -8.01 -5.74
C ALA A 47 15.35 -8.37 -7.23
N LYS A 48 15.46 -9.66 -7.49
CA LYS A 48 15.34 -10.25 -8.82
C LYS A 48 14.21 -11.28 -8.82
N PRO A 49 12.95 -10.85 -8.81
CA PRO A 49 11.81 -11.76 -8.65
C PRO A 49 11.64 -12.76 -9.79
N ASP A 50 12.25 -12.52 -10.96
CA ASP A 50 12.28 -13.46 -12.07
C ASP A 50 13.28 -14.62 -11.86
N GLU A 51 14.28 -14.42 -10.99
CA GLU A 51 15.23 -15.45 -10.59
C GLU A 51 14.76 -16.16 -9.30
N VAL A 52 14.57 -15.40 -8.21
CA VAL A 52 14.10 -15.89 -6.90
C VAL A 52 13.12 -14.92 -6.30
N VAL A 53 11.93 -15.41 -5.94
CA VAL A 53 10.85 -14.57 -5.35
C VAL A 53 10.40 -15.11 -3.99
N VAL A 54 10.11 -14.20 -3.07
CA VAL A 54 9.47 -14.53 -1.78
C VAL A 54 8.00 -14.85 -1.97
N LYS A 55 7.48 -15.83 -1.18
CA LYS A 55 6.08 -16.30 -1.25
C LYS A 55 5.36 -16.17 0.07
N HIS A 56 6.05 -16.40 1.19
CA HIS A 56 5.47 -16.37 2.52
C HIS A 56 6.50 -15.94 3.54
N LEU A 57 6.06 -15.16 4.52
CA LEU A 57 6.84 -14.74 5.67
C LEU A 57 6.26 -15.36 6.95
N ASP A 58 7.06 -16.13 7.71
CA ASP A 58 6.82 -16.36 9.13
C ASP A 58 7.70 -15.39 9.93
N TRP A 59 7.08 -14.42 10.59
CA TRP A 59 7.79 -13.37 11.33
C TRP A 59 7.63 -13.55 12.83
N THR A 60 8.75 -13.60 13.55
CA THR A 60 8.74 -13.63 15.01
C THR A 60 9.50 -12.42 15.54
N ALA A 61 8.86 -11.62 16.40
CA ALA A 61 9.42 -10.37 16.87
C ALA A 61 9.19 -10.14 18.37
N ASN A 62 10.18 -9.51 19.01
CA ASN A 62 10.08 -8.97 20.36
C ASN A 62 10.27 -7.44 20.27
N VAL A 63 9.25 -6.70 20.69
CA VAL A 63 9.22 -5.22 20.69
C VAL A 63 9.69 -4.75 22.06
N ASP A 64 10.82 -4.07 22.09
CA ASP A 64 11.42 -3.53 23.30
C ASP A 64 11.38 -2.00 23.29
N PHE A 65 10.51 -1.42 24.11
CA PHE A 65 10.37 0.04 24.24
C PHE A 65 11.52 0.68 25.01
N ASP A 66 12.19 -0.06 25.89
CA ASP A 66 13.29 0.50 26.69
C ASP A 66 14.51 0.81 25.79
N SER A 67 14.76 -0.03 24.80
CA SER A 67 15.83 0.17 23.83
C SER A 67 15.36 0.74 22.49
N SER A 68 14.05 0.96 22.31
CA SER A 68 13.41 1.35 21.04
C SER A 68 13.87 0.44 19.89
N MET A 69 13.76 -0.87 20.09
CA MET A 69 14.28 -1.88 19.19
C MET A 69 13.29 -3.03 18.98
N ILE A 70 13.27 -3.58 17.79
CA ILE A 70 12.64 -4.87 17.48
C ILE A 70 13.75 -5.88 17.24
N ILE A 71 13.73 -6.99 17.99
CA ILE A 71 14.60 -8.16 17.77
C ILE A 71 13.72 -9.20 17.09
N ALA A 72 14.10 -9.63 15.88
CA ALA A 72 13.21 -10.46 15.09
C ALA A 72 13.94 -11.53 14.26
N THR A 73 13.12 -12.47 13.80
CA THR A 73 13.48 -13.46 12.78
C THR A 73 12.47 -13.35 11.64
N ALA A 74 12.97 -13.12 10.43
CA ALA A 74 12.19 -13.23 9.20
C ALA A 74 12.50 -14.57 8.54
N LYS A 75 11.55 -15.51 8.60
CA LYS A 75 11.64 -16.78 7.90
C LYS A 75 10.86 -16.68 6.60
N TRP A 76 11.57 -16.67 5.49
CA TRP A 76 11.03 -16.58 4.16
C TRP A 76 10.91 -17.95 3.49
N THR A 77 9.73 -18.25 2.97
CA THR A 77 9.55 -19.27 1.93
C THR A 77 9.80 -18.61 0.59
N ILE A 78 10.72 -19.15 -0.19
CA ILE A 78 11.12 -18.62 -1.49
C ILE A 78 10.82 -19.61 -2.62
N GLU A 79 10.64 -19.09 -3.83
CA GLU A 79 10.59 -19.85 -5.06
C GLU A 79 11.83 -19.52 -5.92
N ASN A 80 12.73 -20.49 -6.10
CA ASN A 80 13.88 -20.37 -6.98
C ASN A 80 13.50 -20.84 -8.38
N LYS A 81 13.22 -19.92 -9.29
CA LYS A 81 12.67 -20.19 -10.62
C LYS A 81 13.73 -20.64 -11.63
N THR A 82 14.99 -20.20 -11.43
CA THR A 82 16.06 -20.38 -12.41
C THR A 82 17.18 -21.29 -11.94
N GLY A 83 17.12 -21.75 -10.68
CA GLY A 83 18.23 -22.49 -10.06
C GLY A 83 19.37 -21.56 -9.64
N ALA A 84 19.06 -20.30 -9.33
CA ALA A 84 20.02 -19.30 -8.86
C ALA A 84 20.76 -19.76 -7.60
N SER A 85 22.00 -19.30 -7.45
CA SER A 85 22.85 -19.59 -6.29
C SER A 85 22.75 -18.55 -5.17
N GLU A 86 21.94 -17.52 -5.35
CA GLU A 86 21.72 -16.44 -4.37
C GLU A 86 20.27 -15.98 -4.40
N VAL A 87 19.80 -15.45 -3.27
CA VAL A 87 18.58 -14.65 -3.14
C VAL A 87 18.93 -13.28 -2.57
N ILE A 88 18.26 -12.26 -3.07
CA ILE A 88 18.53 -10.86 -2.70
C ILE A 88 17.34 -10.31 -1.94
N PHE A 89 17.64 -9.64 -0.82
CA PHE A 89 16.69 -8.87 -0.02
C PHE A 89 17.14 -7.41 0.06
N ASP A 90 16.17 -6.51 0.13
CA ASP A 90 16.37 -5.11 0.44
C ASP A 90 16.43 -4.94 1.95
N THR A 91 17.37 -4.11 2.44
CA THR A 91 17.51 -3.72 3.84
C THR A 91 17.94 -2.25 3.91
N LYS A 92 17.61 -1.57 5.02
CA LYS A 92 18.14 -0.24 5.32
C LYS A 92 18.22 -0.08 6.84
N GLY A 93 19.42 0.17 7.35
CA GLY A 93 19.64 0.41 8.76
C GLY A 93 19.45 -0.80 9.69
N LEU A 94 19.27 -2.01 9.15
CA LEU A 94 19.15 -3.23 9.94
C LEU A 94 20.49 -3.80 10.34
N LYS A 95 20.58 -4.39 11.53
CA LYS A 95 21.70 -5.21 11.95
C LYS A 95 21.37 -6.68 11.74
N ILE A 96 21.97 -7.29 10.73
CA ILE A 96 21.86 -8.73 10.48
C ILE A 96 22.82 -9.47 11.40
N ASP A 97 22.31 -10.34 12.25
CA ASP A 97 23.14 -11.11 13.18
C ASP A 97 23.70 -12.39 12.52
N TYR A 98 22.84 -13.17 11.86
CA TYR A 98 23.21 -14.33 11.04
C TYR A 98 22.01 -14.77 10.18
N VAL A 99 22.27 -15.68 9.25
CA VAL A 99 21.24 -16.32 8.41
C VAL A 99 21.33 -17.83 8.51
N THR A 100 20.18 -18.51 8.31
CA THR A 100 20.15 -19.97 8.10
C THR A 100 19.37 -20.27 6.83
N VAL A 101 19.70 -21.41 6.20
CA VAL A 101 19.08 -21.84 4.96
C VAL A 101 18.59 -23.29 5.05
N GLY A 102 17.58 -23.61 4.26
CA GLY A 102 17.00 -24.95 4.22
C GLY A 102 16.13 -25.31 5.42
N ASN A 103 15.61 -26.52 5.43
CA ASN A 103 14.70 -27.02 6.45
C ASN A 103 15.39 -27.36 7.78
N ASN A 104 16.69 -27.62 7.75
CA ASN A 104 17.49 -28.06 8.92
C ASN A 104 18.19 -26.89 9.63
N ASP A 105 17.88 -25.63 9.29
CA ASP A 105 18.50 -24.43 9.87
C ASP A 105 20.04 -24.40 9.74
N GLU A 106 20.56 -24.81 8.59
CA GLU A 106 21.99 -24.78 8.34
C GLU A 106 22.49 -23.32 8.29
N ILE A 107 23.60 -23.04 8.97
CA ILE A 107 24.21 -21.71 8.93
C ILE A 107 24.56 -21.35 7.49
N GLY A 108 23.94 -20.30 6.99
CA GLY A 108 24.16 -19.77 5.67
C GLY A 108 25.23 -18.69 5.63
N THR A 109 25.71 -18.40 4.44
CA THR A 109 26.57 -17.23 4.19
C THR A 109 25.77 -16.09 3.59
N PHE A 110 26.13 -14.88 3.99
CA PHE A 110 25.52 -13.69 3.41
C PHE A 110 26.56 -12.58 3.22
N ILE A 111 26.23 -11.66 2.33
CA ILE A 111 26.96 -10.41 2.10
C ILE A 111 25.96 -9.27 2.27
N LEU A 112 26.31 -8.27 3.07
CA LEU A 112 25.61 -7.02 3.16
C LEU A 112 26.45 -5.96 2.45
N GLU A 113 25.97 -5.48 1.29
CA GLU A 113 26.68 -4.49 0.48
C GLU A 113 26.61 -3.08 1.11
N PRO A 114 27.49 -2.15 0.71
CA PRO A 114 27.40 -0.77 1.13
C PRO A 114 26.06 -0.12 0.79
N GLU A 115 25.65 0.84 1.62
CA GLU A 115 24.40 1.57 1.43
C GLU A 115 24.43 2.42 0.15
N ILE A 116 23.34 2.34 -0.63
CA ILE A 116 23.07 3.22 -1.77
C ILE A 116 21.97 4.19 -1.33
N LYS A 117 22.15 5.47 -1.61
CA LYS A 117 21.21 6.54 -1.25
C LYS A 117 19.78 6.17 -1.73
N TYR A 118 18.78 6.38 -0.89
CA TYR A 118 17.37 6.00 -1.01
C TYR A 118 17.12 4.48 -0.98
N MET A 119 17.95 3.68 -1.66
CA MET A 119 17.78 2.24 -1.83
C MET A 119 18.10 1.42 -0.57
N GLY A 120 18.99 1.91 0.30
CA GLY A 120 19.52 1.14 1.41
C GLY A 120 20.63 0.16 1.00
N GLN A 121 20.64 -1.04 1.58
CA GLN A 121 21.68 -2.04 1.41
C GLN A 121 21.12 -3.32 0.81
N LYS A 122 21.84 -3.90 -0.14
CA LYS A 122 21.54 -5.21 -0.71
C LYS A 122 22.07 -6.29 0.23
N LEU A 123 21.17 -7.15 0.72
CA LEU A 123 21.50 -8.36 1.46
C LEU A 123 21.45 -9.55 0.50
N ILE A 124 22.59 -10.14 0.22
CA ILE A 124 22.74 -11.33 -0.65
C ILE A 124 22.90 -12.54 0.26
N VAL A 125 22.02 -13.53 0.13
CA VAL A 125 22.10 -14.80 0.85
C VAL A 125 22.41 -15.92 -0.14
N SER A 126 23.48 -16.70 0.12
CA SER A 126 23.83 -17.85 -0.70
C SER A 126 22.82 -18.98 -0.49
N ILE A 127 22.33 -19.54 -1.59
CA ILE A 127 21.35 -20.63 -1.63
C ILE A 127 21.78 -21.71 -2.60
N THR A 128 21.04 -22.80 -2.66
CA THR A 128 21.13 -23.83 -3.69
C THR A 128 19.86 -23.83 -4.54
N PRO A 129 19.87 -24.47 -5.71
CA PRO A 129 18.66 -24.55 -6.56
C PRO A 129 17.43 -25.13 -5.84
N ASN A 130 17.63 -25.93 -4.80
CA ASN A 130 16.56 -26.59 -4.04
C ASN A 130 16.27 -25.92 -2.69
N THR A 131 16.84 -24.75 -2.41
CA THR A 131 16.57 -24.01 -1.18
C THR A 131 15.18 -23.37 -1.25
N GLU A 132 14.31 -23.75 -0.32
CA GLU A 132 12.94 -23.21 -0.21
C GLU A 132 12.79 -22.26 0.99
N ILE A 133 13.68 -22.33 1.98
CA ILE A 133 13.58 -21.57 3.24
C ILE A 133 14.87 -20.80 3.47
N VAL A 134 14.72 -19.52 3.79
CA VAL A 134 15.79 -18.64 4.28
C VAL A 134 15.30 -17.96 5.56
N ARG A 135 16.11 -18.01 6.63
CA ARG A 135 15.81 -17.29 7.88
C ARG A 135 16.87 -16.25 8.13
N ILE A 136 16.43 -15.05 8.43
CA ILE A 136 17.28 -13.89 8.69
C ILE A 136 17.02 -13.48 10.13
N TYR A 137 18.05 -13.59 10.98
CA TYR A 137 18.03 -13.17 12.38
C TYR A 137 18.63 -11.77 12.44
N TYR A 138 17.85 -10.82 12.97
CA TYR A 138 18.23 -9.42 12.88
C TYR A 138 17.61 -8.58 14.00
N ARG A 139 18.05 -7.34 14.06
CA ARG A 139 17.44 -6.29 14.90
C ARG A 139 17.37 -4.98 14.15
N THR A 140 16.37 -4.19 14.52
CA THR A 140 16.24 -2.80 14.06
C THR A 140 17.23 -1.90 14.80
N THR A 141 17.44 -0.72 14.28
CA THR A 141 18.33 0.30 14.88
C THR A 141 17.64 1.65 14.86
N GLU A 142 18.31 2.69 15.34
CA GLU A 142 17.86 4.09 15.24
C GLU A 142 17.70 4.59 13.79
N LYS A 143 18.17 3.81 12.81
CA LYS A 143 18.03 4.10 11.37
C LYS A 143 16.84 3.37 10.71
N SER A 144 16.01 2.74 11.51
CA SER A 144 14.79 2.05 11.02
C SER A 144 13.67 3.08 10.84
N ASP A 145 13.72 3.83 9.74
CA ASP A 145 12.92 5.03 9.47
C ASP A 145 11.41 4.76 9.49
N ALA A 146 10.97 3.53 9.19
CA ALA A 146 9.54 3.15 9.29
C ALA A 146 9.01 3.17 10.72
N LEU A 147 9.86 2.99 11.73
CA LEU A 147 9.44 2.83 13.12
C LEU A 147 9.32 4.18 13.83
N GLN A 148 8.11 4.52 14.23
CA GLN A 148 7.84 5.75 15.01
C GLN A 148 7.63 5.38 16.47
N TRP A 149 8.66 5.55 17.29
CA TRP A 149 8.66 5.33 18.72
C TRP A 149 8.23 6.60 19.44
N LEU A 150 7.06 6.57 20.08
CA LEU A 150 6.52 7.72 20.80
C LEU A 150 6.67 7.51 22.30
N THR A 151 7.11 8.56 22.99
CA THR A 151 7.01 8.61 24.46
C THR A 151 5.55 8.75 24.87
N LYS A 152 5.23 8.44 26.13
CA LYS A 152 3.87 8.60 26.63
C LYS A 152 3.34 10.04 26.52
N GLU A 153 4.23 11.05 26.59
CA GLU A 153 3.87 12.47 26.46
C GLU A 153 3.37 12.83 25.06
N GLN A 154 3.74 12.03 24.05
CA GLN A 154 3.34 12.21 22.64
C GLN A 154 2.04 11.49 22.28
N THR A 155 1.49 10.68 23.20
CA THR A 155 0.22 9.97 23.02
C THR A 155 -0.97 10.81 23.53
N ALA A 156 -2.19 10.43 23.18
CA ALA A 156 -3.40 11.17 23.61
C ALA A 156 -3.64 11.02 25.11
N ASP A 157 -3.53 9.79 25.64
CA ASP A 157 -3.78 9.49 27.05
C ASP A 157 -2.61 9.82 27.97
N LYS A 158 -1.40 9.98 27.44
CA LYS A 158 -0.16 10.29 28.18
C LYS A 158 0.19 9.26 29.27
N THR A 159 -0.24 8.02 29.11
CA THR A 159 -0.07 6.96 30.10
C THR A 159 0.97 5.91 29.71
N HIS A 160 1.00 5.53 28.43
CA HIS A 160 1.88 4.50 27.86
C HIS A 160 2.59 5.03 26.62
N PRO A 161 3.79 4.55 26.31
CA PRO A 161 4.42 4.81 25.02
C PRO A 161 3.65 4.13 23.89
N PHE A 162 3.98 4.50 22.65
CA PHE A 162 3.31 3.97 21.46
C PHE A 162 4.34 3.69 20.36
N LEU A 163 4.10 2.67 19.56
CA LEU A 163 4.84 2.36 18.35
C LEU A 163 3.86 2.25 17.20
N PHE A 164 4.16 2.86 16.08
CA PHE A 164 3.54 2.54 14.78
C PHE A 164 4.57 2.52 13.67
N THR A 165 4.24 1.86 12.58
CA THR A 165 5.09 1.79 11.38
C THR A 165 4.48 2.59 10.23
N GLN A 166 5.33 3.07 9.32
CA GLN A 166 4.95 3.57 8.00
C GLN A 166 5.88 2.92 6.98
N SER A 167 5.36 1.98 6.20
CA SER A 167 6.17 1.18 5.28
C SER A 167 6.20 1.69 3.84
N GLN A 168 5.25 2.53 3.43
CA GLN A 168 5.20 3.17 2.10
C GLN A 168 6.25 4.29 2.00
N ALA A 169 6.94 4.49 0.89
CA ALA A 169 6.90 3.65 -0.30
C ALA A 169 7.82 2.40 -0.19
N ILE A 170 9.06 2.55 0.30
CA ILE A 170 10.09 1.50 0.39
C ILE A 170 10.73 1.44 1.78
N LEU A 171 9.94 1.73 2.82
CA LEU A 171 10.42 1.72 4.20
C LEU A 171 10.19 0.38 4.91
N ALA A 172 9.49 -0.60 4.31
CA ALA A 172 9.38 -1.94 4.87
C ALA A 172 10.75 -2.56 5.12
N ARG A 173 11.72 -2.36 4.24
CA ARG A 173 13.13 -2.79 4.36
C ARG A 173 13.87 -2.21 5.56
N THR A 174 13.32 -1.20 6.22
CA THR A 174 13.96 -0.59 7.40
C THR A 174 13.62 -1.32 8.70
N TRP A 175 12.64 -2.23 8.68
CA TRP A 175 12.25 -3.01 9.85
C TRP A 175 12.04 -4.51 9.58
N ILE A 176 11.95 -4.91 8.30
CA ILE A 176 11.94 -6.32 7.85
C ILE A 176 12.87 -6.45 6.64
N PRO A 177 13.89 -7.32 6.64
CA PRO A 177 14.63 -7.63 5.43
C PRO A 177 13.70 -8.36 4.45
N CYS A 178 13.35 -7.74 3.33
CA CYS A 178 12.31 -8.22 2.39
C CYS A 178 12.67 -7.91 0.93
N GLN A 179 11.87 -8.38 0.00
CA GLN A 179 11.88 -7.92 -1.39
C GLN A 179 10.87 -6.76 -1.48
N ASP A 180 11.36 -5.52 -1.32
CA ASP A 180 10.56 -4.33 -1.06
C ASP A 180 10.15 -3.62 -2.35
N SER A 181 9.16 -4.20 -3.01
CA SER A 181 8.59 -3.69 -4.26
C SER A 181 7.07 -3.90 -4.27
N PRO A 182 6.28 -2.95 -4.77
CA PRO A 182 4.84 -3.12 -4.89
C PRO A 182 4.44 -4.24 -5.88
N GLY A 183 5.33 -4.60 -6.79
CA GLY A 183 5.15 -5.71 -7.72
C GLY A 183 5.37 -7.10 -7.12
N ILE A 184 5.90 -7.20 -5.90
CA ILE A 184 6.19 -8.48 -5.22
C ILE A 184 5.23 -8.66 -4.05
N ARG A 185 4.48 -9.77 -4.06
CA ARG A 185 3.42 -10.04 -3.08
C ARG A 185 3.68 -11.35 -2.36
N PHE A 186 3.40 -11.36 -1.06
CA PHE A 186 3.56 -12.53 -0.19
C PHE A 186 2.47 -12.55 0.88
N THR A 187 2.16 -13.74 1.38
CA THR A 187 1.34 -13.95 2.58
C THR A 187 2.21 -13.94 3.83
N TYR A 188 1.63 -13.72 5.02
CA TYR A 188 2.41 -13.83 6.23
C TYR A 188 1.67 -14.37 7.44
N ASN A 189 2.45 -14.99 8.33
CA ASN A 189 2.11 -15.17 9.73
C ASN A 189 3.08 -14.35 10.58
N ALA A 190 2.61 -13.82 11.71
CA ALA A 190 3.49 -13.13 12.64
C ALA A 190 3.19 -13.52 14.07
N ARG A 191 4.25 -13.69 14.89
CA ARG A 191 4.17 -13.80 16.32
C ARG A 191 4.93 -12.66 16.96
N VAL A 192 4.21 -11.76 17.63
CA VAL A 192 4.76 -10.53 18.18
C VAL A 192 4.63 -10.53 19.70
N LYS A 193 5.74 -10.34 20.39
CA LYS A 193 5.78 -10.14 21.84
C LYS A 193 5.97 -8.66 22.13
N VAL A 194 5.11 -8.11 22.98
CA VAL A 194 5.13 -6.70 23.42
C VAL A 194 5.06 -6.65 24.95
N PRO A 195 5.31 -5.50 25.58
CA PRO A 195 5.09 -5.34 27.02
C PRO A 195 3.66 -5.71 27.43
N ASN A 196 3.53 -6.31 28.63
CA ASN A 196 2.22 -6.64 29.17
C ASN A 196 1.32 -5.41 29.22
N GLN A 197 0.02 -5.60 29.03
CA GLN A 197 -1.00 -4.54 29.00
C GLN A 197 -0.98 -3.63 27.77
N MET A 198 -0.09 -3.86 26.81
CA MET A 198 -0.14 -3.22 25.49
C MET A 198 -0.77 -4.15 24.47
N MET A 199 -1.57 -3.59 23.57
CA MET A 199 -2.12 -4.28 22.42
C MET A 199 -1.18 -4.14 21.24
N ALA A 200 -0.96 -5.24 20.51
CA ALA A 200 -0.33 -5.22 19.20
C ALA A 200 -1.38 -5.41 18.11
N LEU A 201 -1.25 -4.68 17.01
CA LEU A 201 -2.09 -4.75 15.80
C LEU A 201 -1.19 -4.81 14.56
N MET A 202 -1.65 -5.54 13.55
CA MET A 202 -0.98 -5.63 12.25
C MET A 202 -1.99 -5.55 11.09
N SER A 203 -1.52 -5.40 9.86
CA SER A 203 -2.33 -5.56 8.64
C SER A 203 -2.77 -7.03 8.47
N ALA A 204 -3.60 -7.53 9.39
CA ALA A 204 -4.03 -8.92 9.53
C ALA A 204 -5.36 -9.01 10.28
N TYR A 205 -5.78 -10.21 10.66
CA TYR A 205 -6.83 -10.35 11.69
C TYR A 205 -6.29 -9.90 13.04
N ASN A 206 -6.98 -8.92 13.64
CA ASN A 206 -6.56 -8.29 14.88
C ASN A 206 -7.42 -8.73 16.07
N PRO A 207 -6.83 -8.80 17.28
CA PRO A 207 -7.56 -9.06 18.52
C PRO A 207 -8.42 -7.86 18.90
N THR A 208 -9.53 -8.12 19.58
CA THR A 208 -10.39 -7.07 20.18
C THR A 208 -10.03 -6.75 21.64
N ASP A 209 -9.24 -7.63 22.26
CA ASP A 209 -8.86 -7.53 23.66
C ASP A 209 -7.34 -7.64 23.84
N THR A 210 -6.82 -6.96 24.85
CA THR A 210 -5.41 -7.01 25.20
C THR A 210 -5.02 -8.38 25.78
N MET A 211 -3.97 -9.00 25.25
CA MET A 211 -3.45 -10.27 25.74
C MET A 211 -2.62 -10.09 27.01
N ILE A 212 -2.96 -10.81 28.09
CA ILE A 212 -2.32 -10.69 29.40
C ILE A 212 -0.83 -10.96 29.35
N ASN A 213 -0.40 -11.91 28.50
CA ASN A 213 1.01 -12.30 28.36
C ASN A 213 1.78 -11.45 27.32
N GLY A 214 1.12 -10.47 26.68
CA GLY A 214 1.72 -9.63 25.65
C GLY A 214 2.16 -10.36 24.37
N VAL A 215 1.63 -11.56 24.10
CA VAL A 215 1.96 -12.33 22.89
C VAL A 215 0.76 -12.36 21.95
N TYR A 216 0.97 -11.97 20.71
CA TYR A 216 -0.04 -11.86 19.67
C TYR A 216 0.37 -12.68 18.45
N ASP A 217 -0.56 -13.47 17.91
CA ASP A 217 -0.39 -14.22 16.69
C ASP A 217 -1.28 -13.59 15.60
N PHE A 218 -0.70 -13.33 14.42
CA PHE A 218 -1.36 -12.71 13.28
C PHE A 218 -1.27 -13.58 12.05
N GLN A 219 -2.26 -13.47 11.16
CA GLN A 219 -2.27 -14.14 9.88
C GLN A 219 -2.84 -13.22 8.80
N MET A 220 -2.11 -13.11 7.69
CA MET A 220 -2.57 -12.51 6.45
C MET A 220 -2.49 -13.57 5.35
N GLU A 221 -3.64 -14.17 5.06
CA GLU A 221 -3.78 -15.27 4.09
C GLU A 221 -3.82 -14.78 2.64
N TYR A 222 -4.06 -13.48 2.44
CA TYR A 222 -4.00 -12.87 1.12
C TYR A 222 -2.61 -12.31 0.84
N PRO A 223 -2.07 -12.50 -0.37
CA PRO A 223 -0.77 -11.94 -0.70
C PRO A 223 -0.85 -10.43 -0.83
N ILE A 224 0.00 -9.72 -0.08
CA ILE A 224 0.15 -8.26 -0.09
C ILE A 224 1.59 -7.87 -0.42
N PRO A 225 1.83 -6.68 -1.00
CA PRO A 225 3.17 -6.13 -1.11
C PRO A 225 3.69 -5.67 0.26
N SER A 226 5.00 -5.53 0.35
CA SER A 226 5.72 -5.17 1.58
C SER A 226 5.28 -3.83 2.20
N TYR A 227 4.97 -2.83 1.37
CA TYR A 227 4.59 -1.51 1.84
C TYR A 227 3.26 -1.49 2.63
N LEU A 228 2.44 -2.54 2.48
CA LEU A 228 1.19 -2.74 3.22
C LEU A 228 1.38 -3.51 4.55
N MET A 229 2.59 -3.93 4.87
CA MET A 229 2.86 -4.47 6.22
C MET A 229 2.90 -3.35 7.25
N ALA A 230 2.08 -3.50 8.28
CA ALA A 230 1.99 -2.54 9.37
C ALA A 230 2.08 -3.23 10.73
N LEU A 231 2.63 -2.52 11.71
CA LEU A 231 2.63 -2.87 13.11
C LEU A 231 2.28 -1.63 13.93
N SER A 232 1.40 -1.80 14.91
CA SER A 232 1.15 -0.80 15.95
C SER A 232 1.12 -1.45 17.31
N VAL A 233 1.69 -0.80 18.32
CA VAL A 233 1.72 -1.28 19.71
C VAL A 233 1.44 -0.11 20.65
N GLY A 234 0.43 -0.24 21.51
CA GLY A 234 0.06 0.83 22.44
C GLY A 234 -1.01 0.44 23.44
N ASN A 235 -1.44 1.42 24.23
CA ASN A 235 -2.63 1.30 25.09
C ASN A 235 -3.87 1.53 24.22
N ILE A 236 -4.35 0.48 23.56
CA ILE A 236 -5.38 0.53 22.53
C ILE A 236 -6.62 -0.22 23.01
N GLN A 237 -7.79 0.31 22.70
CA GLN A 237 -9.09 -0.33 22.90
C GLN A 237 -9.82 -0.46 21.56
N TYR A 238 -10.76 -1.40 21.48
CA TYR A 238 -11.56 -1.68 20.30
C TYR A 238 -13.05 -1.44 20.55
N GLN A 239 -13.76 -0.92 19.54
CA GLN A 239 -15.21 -0.89 19.49
C GLN A 239 -15.71 -1.20 18.08
N SER A 240 -16.64 -2.16 17.96
CA SER A 240 -17.34 -2.42 16.70
C SER A 240 -18.29 -1.28 16.36
N VAL A 241 -18.33 -0.89 15.08
CA VAL A 241 -19.22 0.15 14.54
C VAL A 241 -20.31 -0.46 13.65
N GLY A 242 -19.96 -1.49 12.89
CA GLY A 242 -20.89 -2.19 11.99
C GLY A 242 -20.69 -3.70 12.00
N ARG A 243 -21.28 -4.38 11.01
CA ARG A 243 -21.19 -5.85 10.93
C ARG A 243 -19.77 -6.37 10.69
N ASN A 244 -18.96 -5.62 9.94
CA ASN A 244 -17.56 -5.95 9.63
C ASN A 244 -16.63 -4.75 9.72
N THR A 245 -17.02 -3.74 10.46
CA THR A 245 -16.24 -2.51 10.71
C THR A 245 -16.04 -2.26 12.19
N GLY A 246 -14.89 -1.70 12.56
CA GLY A 246 -14.56 -1.38 13.94
C GLY A 246 -13.47 -0.33 14.04
N ILE A 247 -13.27 0.16 15.25
CA ILE A 247 -12.31 1.23 15.55
C ILE A 247 -11.42 0.80 16.70
N TYR A 248 -10.13 0.98 16.49
CA TYR A 248 -9.10 0.95 17.51
C TYR A 248 -8.64 2.37 17.80
N ALA A 249 -8.47 2.70 19.05
CA ALA A 249 -7.93 3.98 19.49
C ALA A 249 -7.42 3.91 20.93
N GLU A 250 -6.66 4.92 21.36
CA GLU A 250 -6.40 5.12 22.77
C GLU A 250 -7.72 5.38 23.52
N PRO A 251 -7.86 4.97 24.79
CA PRO A 251 -9.11 5.05 25.55
C PRO A 251 -9.84 6.41 25.47
N SER A 252 -9.12 7.54 25.61
CA SER A 252 -9.74 8.87 25.55
C SER A 252 -10.23 9.27 24.15
N MET A 253 -9.75 8.60 23.11
CA MET A 253 -10.09 8.91 21.72
C MET A 253 -11.21 8.03 21.17
N LEU A 254 -11.46 6.85 21.76
CA LEU A 254 -12.33 5.84 21.19
C LEU A 254 -13.77 6.32 20.97
N ALA A 255 -14.39 6.94 21.97
CA ALA A 255 -15.79 7.37 21.87
C ALA A 255 -16.02 8.43 20.78
N LYS A 256 -15.09 9.39 20.62
CA LYS A 256 -15.21 10.40 19.55
C LYS A 256 -14.91 9.79 18.17
N SER A 257 -13.98 8.86 18.07
CA SER A 257 -13.68 8.16 16.81
C SER A 257 -14.89 7.35 16.34
N VAL A 258 -15.56 6.66 17.26
CA VAL A 258 -16.80 5.91 16.98
C VAL A 258 -17.92 6.84 16.49
N ALA A 259 -18.09 8.01 17.12
CA ALA A 259 -19.10 8.98 16.71
C ALA A 259 -18.79 9.59 15.32
N GLU A 260 -17.53 9.91 15.05
CA GLU A 260 -17.11 10.49 13.79
C GLU A 260 -17.26 9.52 12.61
N PHE A 261 -16.94 8.23 12.83
CA PHE A 261 -16.90 7.21 11.77
C PHE A 261 -18.12 6.26 11.80
N GLU A 262 -19.26 6.68 12.35
CA GLU A 262 -20.45 5.83 12.44
C GLU A 262 -20.99 5.39 11.07
N ASP A 263 -20.73 6.16 9.99
CA ASP A 263 -21.15 5.86 8.61
C ASP A 263 -20.22 4.87 7.90
N MET A 264 -19.19 4.38 8.54
CA MET A 264 -18.17 3.50 7.94
C MET A 264 -18.75 2.23 7.29
N GLN A 265 -19.80 1.65 7.92
CA GLN A 265 -20.45 0.46 7.35
C GLN A 265 -21.23 0.80 6.08
N GLU A 266 -21.86 1.97 6.01
CA GLU A 266 -22.56 2.44 4.80
C GLU A 266 -21.58 2.71 3.66
N MET A 267 -20.38 3.22 3.97
CA MET A 267 -19.29 3.38 2.98
C MET A 267 -18.88 2.01 2.41
N VAL A 268 -18.69 0.99 3.26
CA VAL A 268 -18.36 -0.37 2.82
C VAL A 268 -19.46 -0.93 1.93
N ASP A 269 -20.72 -0.82 2.34
CA ASP A 269 -21.88 -1.33 1.59
C ASP A 269 -22.02 -0.64 0.23
N SER A 270 -21.76 0.66 0.17
CA SER A 270 -21.75 1.46 -1.06
C SER A 270 -20.61 1.04 -2.00
N ALA A 271 -19.40 0.86 -1.46
CA ALA A 271 -18.26 0.39 -2.23
C ALA A 271 -18.47 -1.03 -2.79
N GLU A 272 -19.03 -1.94 -1.99
CA GLU A 272 -19.38 -3.30 -2.45
C GLU A 272 -20.41 -3.27 -3.60
N ALA A 273 -21.38 -2.39 -3.55
CA ALA A 273 -22.37 -2.23 -4.61
C ALA A 273 -21.74 -1.71 -5.91
N LEU A 274 -20.75 -0.83 -5.82
CA LEU A 274 -20.06 -0.22 -6.96
C LEU A 274 -18.99 -1.16 -7.57
N TYR A 275 -18.15 -1.77 -6.74
CA TYR A 275 -16.87 -2.40 -7.17
C TYR A 275 -16.77 -3.89 -6.85
N GLY A 276 -17.83 -4.48 -6.27
CA GLY A 276 -17.87 -5.90 -5.89
C GLY A 276 -17.42 -6.13 -4.44
N ALA A 277 -17.51 -7.38 -3.99
CA ALA A 277 -17.38 -7.76 -2.59
C ALA A 277 -16.05 -7.31 -1.95
N TYR A 278 -16.12 -6.78 -0.73
CA TYR A 278 -14.97 -6.52 0.11
C TYR A 278 -14.30 -7.84 0.52
N ARG A 279 -13.09 -8.08 0.01
CA ARG A 279 -12.42 -9.39 0.12
C ARG A 279 -11.58 -9.58 1.37
N TRP A 280 -11.32 -8.51 2.12
CA TRP A 280 -10.40 -8.54 3.26
C TRP A 280 -11.05 -9.00 4.58
N GLY A 281 -12.37 -9.18 4.60
CA GLY A 281 -13.16 -9.68 5.73
C GLY A 281 -13.61 -8.57 6.68
N LYS A 282 -12.68 -7.92 7.40
CA LYS A 282 -12.95 -6.76 8.25
C LYS A 282 -12.28 -5.50 7.71
N TYR A 283 -12.97 -4.37 7.87
CA TYR A 283 -12.42 -3.04 7.66
C TYR A 283 -12.38 -2.32 9.00
N ASP A 284 -11.24 -2.36 9.65
CA ASP A 284 -11.02 -1.68 10.93
C ASP A 284 -10.10 -0.46 10.73
N VAL A 285 -10.32 0.59 11.51
CA VAL A 285 -9.54 1.82 11.52
C VAL A 285 -8.84 1.97 12.87
N LEU A 286 -7.53 2.21 12.85
CA LEU A 286 -6.77 2.64 14.02
C LEU A 286 -6.54 4.14 13.96
N VAL A 287 -7.12 4.88 14.90
CA VAL A 287 -6.80 6.29 15.12
C VAL A 287 -5.48 6.37 15.88
N LEU A 288 -4.47 6.86 15.20
CA LEU A 288 -3.12 6.98 15.73
C LEU A 288 -2.96 8.21 16.64
N PRO A 289 -1.87 8.26 17.42
CA PRO A 289 -1.49 9.48 18.15
C PRO A 289 -1.25 10.68 17.20
N PRO A 290 -1.30 11.92 17.71
CA PRO A 290 -1.21 13.16 16.90
C PRO A 290 0.09 13.34 16.10
N SER A 291 1.11 12.53 16.34
CA SER A 291 2.38 12.59 15.62
C SER A 291 2.37 11.86 14.28
N PHE A 292 1.29 11.16 13.91
CA PHE A 292 1.16 10.55 12.61
C PHE A 292 1.09 11.64 11.52
N PRO A 293 2.04 11.65 10.55
CA PRO A 293 2.24 12.80 9.67
C PRO A 293 1.31 12.81 8.45
N PHE A 294 0.65 11.68 8.14
CA PHE A 294 -0.22 11.55 6.97
C PHE A 294 -1.69 11.65 7.36
N GLY A 295 -2.58 11.75 6.37
CA GLY A 295 -4.02 11.64 6.57
C GLY A 295 -4.40 10.23 7.01
N GLY A 296 -4.07 9.25 6.17
CA GLY A 296 -4.29 7.84 6.40
C GLY A 296 -3.19 6.96 5.84
N MET A 297 -3.39 5.65 5.97
CA MET A 297 -2.60 4.61 5.32
C MET A 297 -3.46 3.36 5.16
N GLU A 298 -3.51 2.83 3.96
CA GLU A 298 -4.41 1.80 3.47
C GLU A 298 -4.05 0.36 3.90
N ASN A 299 -3.43 0.16 5.04
CA ASN A 299 -3.06 -1.19 5.49
C ASN A 299 -4.28 -2.12 5.48
N PRO A 300 -4.24 -3.25 4.77
CA PRO A 300 -5.40 -4.15 4.70
C PRO A 300 -5.88 -4.59 6.08
N ARG A 301 -7.20 -4.51 6.34
CA ARG A 301 -7.85 -4.84 7.62
C ARG A 301 -7.55 -3.87 8.77
N LEU A 302 -6.65 -2.89 8.58
CA LEU A 302 -6.25 -1.97 9.63
C LEU A 302 -5.78 -0.63 9.03
N THR A 303 -6.70 0.16 8.50
CA THR A 303 -6.39 1.53 8.09
C THR A 303 -5.82 2.32 9.26
N PHE A 304 -4.70 3.00 9.04
CA PHE A 304 -4.23 4.01 9.98
C PHE A 304 -4.85 5.36 9.63
N ALA A 305 -5.28 6.12 10.63
CA ALA A 305 -5.89 7.43 10.44
C ALA A 305 -5.34 8.45 11.44
N THR A 306 -5.12 9.67 10.97
CA THR A 306 -4.75 10.80 11.83
C THR A 306 -5.92 11.21 12.73
N PRO A 307 -5.68 11.57 14.00
CA PRO A 307 -6.74 12.09 14.87
C PRO A 307 -7.23 13.48 14.44
N THR A 308 -6.56 14.16 13.52
CA THR A 308 -6.95 15.50 13.04
C THR A 308 -8.26 15.49 12.24
N ILE A 309 -8.66 14.31 11.73
CA ILE A 309 -9.94 14.15 11.02
C ILE A 309 -11.15 14.03 11.95
N LEU A 310 -10.95 13.93 13.26
CA LEU A 310 -12.04 13.91 14.24
C LEU A 310 -12.59 15.31 14.48
N ALA A 311 -13.22 15.89 13.44
CA ALA A 311 -13.76 17.25 13.46
C ALA A 311 -15.01 17.40 14.33
N GLY A 312 -15.74 16.29 14.56
CA GLY A 312 -16.98 16.26 15.34
C GLY A 312 -18.24 16.54 14.52
N ASP A 313 -18.11 16.68 13.20
CA ASP A 313 -19.21 16.98 12.28
C ASP A 313 -19.13 16.16 10.98
N LYS A 314 -18.25 15.17 10.93
CA LYS A 314 -18.00 14.28 9.80
C LYS A 314 -17.49 14.98 8.52
N SER A 315 -17.09 16.25 8.61
CA SER A 315 -16.65 17.02 7.42
C SER A 315 -15.37 16.50 6.78
N LEU A 316 -14.59 15.66 7.48
CA LEU A 316 -13.32 15.11 7.01
C LEU A 316 -13.35 13.58 6.82
N THR A 317 -14.53 12.96 6.85
CA THR A 317 -14.66 11.49 6.72
C THR A 317 -14.43 10.96 5.31
N SER A 318 -14.28 11.84 4.31
CA SER A 318 -13.86 11.44 2.96
C SER A 318 -12.52 10.71 2.98
N LEU A 319 -11.61 11.03 3.93
CA LEU A 319 -10.39 10.29 4.14
C LEU A 319 -10.67 8.79 4.43
N ILE A 320 -11.67 8.47 5.24
CA ILE A 320 -12.02 7.08 5.52
C ILE A 320 -12.57 6.38 4.27
N ALA A 321 -13.32 7.09 3.42
CA ALA A 321 -13.76 6.57 2.13
C ALA A 321 -12.57 6.35 1.17
N HIS A 322 -11.56 7.22 1.20
CA HIS A 322 -10.31 7.09 0.46
C HIS A 322 -9.56 5.81 0.87
N GLU A 323 -9.27 5.67 2.16
CA GLU A 323 -8.55 4.49 2.68
C GLU A 323 -9.33 3.19 2.46
N LEU A 324 -10.67 3.23 2.54
CA LEU A 324 -11.52 2.10 2.19
C LEU A 324 -11.42 1.76 0.70
N ALA A 325 -11.40 2.75 -0.18
CA ALA A 325 -11.32 2.57 -1.63
C ALA A 325 -10.04 1.85 -2.05
N HIS A 326 -8.95 2.05 -1.32
CA HIS A 326 -7.71 1.29 -1.50
C HIS A 326 -7.90 -0.23 -1.36
N SER A 327 -8.94 -0.69 -0.71
CA SER A 327 -9.24 -2.13 -0.64
C SER A 327 -9.45 -2.77 -2.01
N TRP A 328 -9.77 -2.00 -3.03
CA TRP A 328 -9.86 -2.42 -4.44
C TRP A 328 -8.69 -1.87 -5.26
N SER A 329 -8.48 -0.55 -5.25
CA SER A 329 -7.35 0.11 -5.93
C SER A 329 -6.18 0.31 -4.96
N GLY A 330 -5.02 -0.23 -5.28
CA GLY A 330 -3.85 -0.24 -4.39
C GLY A 330 -3.63 -1.62 -3.76
N ASN A 331 -4.59 -2.16 -3.02
CA ASN A 331 -4.41 -3.41 -2.28
C ASN A 331 -4.69 -4.67 -3.12
N LEU A 332 -5.81 -4.73 -3.87
CA LEU A 332 -6.09 -5.85 -4.79
C LEU A 332 -5.37 -5.66 -6.12
N VAL A 333 -5.50 -4.49 -6.71
CA VAL A 333 -4.82 -4.10 -7.95
C VAL A 333 -3.79 -3.04 -7.60
N THR A 334 -2.52 -3.44 -7.60
CA THR A 334 -1.41 -2.60 -7.18
C THR A 334 -0.58 -2.16 -8.39
N ASN A 335 -0.07 -0.93 -8.39
CA ASN A 335 0.93 -0.47 -9.34
C ASN A 335 2.17 -1.38 -9.29
N TYR A 336 2.77 -1.66 -10.45
CA TYR A 336 3.92 -2.57 -10.53
C TYR A 336 5.18 -1.99 -9.89
N ASN A 337 5.41 -0.68 -10.06
CA ASN A 337 6.47 0.09 -9.43
C ASN A 337 6.00 1.52 -9.13
N TRP A 338 6.80 2.30 -8.43
CA TRP A 338 6.43 3.64 -7.97
C TRP A 338 6.37 4.71 -9.07
N ASN A 339 6.89 4.44 -10.28
CA ASN A 339 6.74 5.36 -11.42
C ASN A 339 5.28 5.53 -11.85
N ASP A 340 4.45 4.53 -11.58
CA ASP A 340 3.03 4.49 -11.93
C ASP A 340 2.11 4.62 -10.69
N PHE A 341 2.56 5.34 -9.64
CA PHE A 341 1.82 5.54 -8.40
C PHE A 341 0.40 6.11 -8.62
N TRP A 342 0.19 6.90 -9.66
CA TRP A 342 -1.13 7.41 -10.04
C TRP A 342 -2.18 6.31 -10.32
N LEU A 343 -1.75 5.09 -10.71
CA LEU A 343 -2.65 3.95 -10.88
C LEU A 343 -3.21 3.47 -9.53
N ASN A 344 -2.46 3.66 -8.46
CA ASN A 344 -2.94 3.45 -7.11
C ASN A 344 -3.87 4.60 -6.71
N GLU A 345 -3.36 5.81 -6.62
CA GLU A 345 -4.04 6.95 -6.00
C GLU A 345 -5.16 7.55 -6.86
N GLY A 346 -4.93 7.69 -8.16
CA GLY A 346 -5.93 8.29 -9.05
C GLY A 346 -7.22 7.48 -9.12
N PHE A 347 -7.13 6.15 -9.14
CA PHE A 347 -8.30 5.27 -9.05
C PHE A 347 -8.94 5.35 -7.66
N THR A 348 -8.14 5.43 -6.61
CA THR A 348 -8.64 5.52 -5.24
C THR A 348 -9.41 6.81 -5.00
N VAL A 349 -8.91 7.96 -5.45
CA VAL A 349 -9.66 9.24 -5.36
C VAL A 349 -10.95 9.19 -6.18
N TYR A 350 -10.93 8.51 -7.35
CA TYR A 350 -12.15 8.31 -8.12
C TYR A 350 -13.17 7.44 -7.36
N PHE A 351 -12.72 6.36 -6.73
CA PHE A 351 -13.58 5.47 -5.92
C PHE A 351 -14.09 6.18 -4.67
N GLU A 352 -13.24 6.92 -3.96
CA GLU A 352 -13.61 7.79 -2.85
C GLU A 352 -14.78 8.71 -3.24
N ASN A 353 -14.60 9.48 -4.31
CA ASN A 353 -15.62 10.43 -4.79
C ASN A 353 -16.95 9.75 -5.09
N ARG A 354 -16.92 8.53 -5.67
CA ARG A 354 -18.11 7.72 -5.95
C ARG A 354 -18.77 7.17 -4.68
N ILE A 355 -17.99 6.76 -3.66
CA ILE A 355 -18.50 6.35 -2.34
C ILE A 355 -19.17 7.54 -1.66
N MET A 356 -18.52 8.70 -1.66
CA MET A 356 -19.06 9.94 -1.06
C MET A 356 -20.33 10.41 -1.78
N GLU A 357 -20.42 10.20 -3.11
CA GLU A 357 -21.65 10.45 -3.88
C GLU A 357 -22.82 9.57 -3.41
N GLN A 358 -22.56 8.29 -3.13
CA GLN A 358 -23.59 7.36 -2.63
C GLN A 358 -24.06 7.69 -1.21
N VAL A 359 -23.13 8.02 -0.32
CA VAL A 359 -23.44 8.22 1.12
C VAL A 359 -23.99 9.63 1.39
N TYR A 360 -23.40 10.66 0.78
CA TYR A 360 -23.71 12.08 1.10
C TYR A 360 -24.30 12.86 -0.09
N GLY A 361 -24.46 12.24 -1.23
CA GLY A 361 -25.08 12.85 -2.41
C GLY A 361 -24.10 13.58 -3.34
N SER A 362 -24.61 13.86 -4.55
CA SER A 362 -23.80 14.40 -5.65
C SER A 362 -23.25 15.81 -5.36
N ASP A 363 -23.98 16.65 -4.63
CA ASP A 363 -23.53 18.02 -4.34
C ASP A 363 -22.28 18.01 -3.44
N TYR A 364 -22.25 17.11 -2.44
CA TYR A 364 -21.10 16.92 -1.57
C TYR A 364 -19.89 16.37 -2.33
N ALA A 365 -20.08 15.33 -3.14
CA ALA A 365 -19.02 14.77 -3.97
C ALA A 365 -18.46 15.76 -4.99
N ASN A 366 -19.33 16.59 -5.59
CA ASN A 366 -18.90 17.65 -6.50
C ASN A 366 -18.12 18.77 -5.79
N MET A 367 -18.47 19.09 -4.54
CA MET A 367 -17.72 20.04 -3.70
C MET A 367 -16.30 19.50 -3.44
N LEU A 368 -16.15 18.24 -3.05
CA LEU A 368 -14.84 17.60 -2.86
C LEU A 368 -14.02 17.63 -4.16
N ALA A 369 -14.62 17.25 -5.28
CA ALA A 369 -13.98 17.32 -6.58
C ALA A 369 -13.51 18.75 -6.93
N LEU A 370 -14.29 19.79 -6.59
CA LEU A 370 -13.87 21.16 -6.85
C LEU A 370 -12.67 21.59 -6.01
N ILE A 371 -12.60 21.15 -4.74
CA ILE A 371 -11.44 21.40 -3.88
C ILE A 371 -10.20 20.74 -4.49
N SER A 372 -10.28 19.45 -4.80
CA SER A 372 -9.24 18.68 -5.48
C SER A 372 -8.75 19.33 -6.78
N TYR A 373 -9.67 19.92 -7.59
CA TYR A 373 -9.29 20.67 -8.78
C TYR A 373 -8.46 21.93 -8.48
N GLN A 374 -8.78 22.61 -7.39
CA GLN A 374 -8.05 23.82 -7.00
C GLN A 374 -6.63 23.46 -6.53
N ASP A 375 -6.50 22.38 -5.77
CA ASP A 375 -5.20 21.88 -5.29
C ASP A 375 -4.33 21.41 -6.44
N LEU A 376 -4.89 20.61 -7.38
CA LEU A 376 -4.21 20.22 -8.62
C LEU A 376 -3.71 21.42 -9.42
N LYS A 377 -4.58 22.44 -9.58
CA LYS A 377 -4.20 23.63 -10.33
C LYS A 377 -3.05 24.38 -9.69
N ALA A 378 -3.11 24.57 -8.36
CA ALA A 378 -2.06 25.24 -7.61
C ALA A 378 -0.72 24.50 -7.73
N GLU A 379 -0.73 23.17 -7.60
CA GLU A 379 0.49 22.37 -7.71
C GLU A 379 1.06 22.33 -9.13
N MET A 380 0.20 22.27 -10.16
CA MET A 380 0.66 22.36 -11.55
C MET A 380 1.27 23.73 -11.88
N GLU A 381 0.77 24.81 -11.28
CA GLU A 381 1.34 26.16 -11.42
C GLU A 381 2.70 26.24 -10.70
N ASP A 382 2.83 25.62 -9.52
CA ASP A 382 4.08 25.59 -8.75
C ASP A 382 5.18 24.79 -9.46
N PHE A 383 4.86 23.61 -9.98
CA PHE A 383 5.82 22.80 -10.75
C PHE A 383 6.16 23.40 -12.11
N GLY A 384 5.28 24.24 -12.67
CA GLY A 384 5.31 24.68 -14.06
C GLY A 384 4.64 23.68 -14.99
N MET A 385 3.70 24.16 -15.82
CA MET A 385 2.78 23.35 -16.65
C MET A 385 3.47 22.35 -17.58
N GLU A 386 4.71 22.62 -18.01
CA GLU A 386 5.50 21.76 -18.90
C GLU A 386 6.52 20.87 -18.13
N SER A 387 6.53 20.93 -16.81
CA SER A 387 7.46 20.16 -15.98
C SER A 387 7.23 18.65 -16.13
N PRO A 388 8.29 17.82 -16.16
CA PRO A 388 8.14 16.36 -16.09
C PRO A 388 7.37 15.89 -14.86
N ARG A 389 7.42 16.63 -13.74
CA ARG A 389 6.69 16.33 -12.50
C ARG A 389 5.18 16.39 -12.63
N THR A 390 4.65 17.05 -13.67
CA THR A 390 3.21 17.09 -13.94
C THR A 390 2.70 15.90 -14.77
N LYS A 391 3.54 14.94 -15.11
CA LYS A 391 3.14 13.70 -15.78
C LYS A 391 2.58 12.71 -14.75
N LEU A 392 1.59 11.91 -15.15
CA LEU A 392 1.07 10.82 -14.34
C LEU A 392 2.13 9.72 -14.16
N LYS A 393 2.69 9.23 -15.27
CA LYS A 393 3.83 8.32 -15.22
C LYS A 393 5.12 9.11 -15.08
N LEU A 394 5.86 8.84 -13.99
CA LEU A 394 7.13 9.48 -13.68
C LEU A 394 8.33 8.57 -14.06
N ASP A 395 9.53 9.12 -13.98
CA ASP A 395 10.79 8.38 -13.98
C ASP A 395 11.53 8.75 -12.68
N LEU A 396 11.42 7.88 -11.69
CA LEU A 396 11.98 8.07 -10.35
C LEU A 396 13.27 7.27 -10.13
N ALA A 397 13.88 6.70 -11.19
CA ALA A 397 15.11 5.95 -11.06
C ALA A 397 16.22 6.81 -10.43
N GLY A 398 16.80 6.33 -9.30
CA GLY A 398 17.83 7.05 -8.55
C GLY A 398 17.31 8.22 -7.70
N GLN A 399 16.01 8.40 -7.61
CA GLN A 399 15.34 9.38 -6.75
C GLN A 399 14.61 8.68 -5.60
N ASP A 400 14.18 9.43 -4.61
CA ASP A 400 13.25 8.92 -3.59
C ASP A 400 11.89 8.68 -4.24
N PRO A 401 11.30 7.47 -4.11
CA PRO A 401 9.96 7.24 -4.67
C PRO A 401 8.88 8.15 -4.05
N ASP A 402 9.07 8.67 -2.85
CA ASP A 402 8.15 9.62 -2.19
C ASP A 402 8.05 10.96 -2.96
N GLU A 403 8.99 11.29 -3.84
CA GLU A 403 8.89 12.44 -4.75
C GLU A 403 7.71 12.33 -5.75
N GLY A 404 7.16 11.13 -5.92
CA GLY A 404 5.96 10.88 -6.72
C GLY A 404 4.64 11.09 -5.99
N MET A 405 4.66 11.28 -4.66
CA MET A 405 3.46 11.45 -3.82
C MET A 405 2.99 12.91 -3.82
N THR A 406 2.37 13.31 -4.92
CA THR A 406 1.91 14.69 -5.15
C THR A 406 0.47 14.68 -5.67
N SER A 407 -0.26 15.81 -5.58
CA SER A 407 -1.62 15.94 -6.15
C SER A 407 -1.71 15.54 -7.62
N ILE A 408 -0.57 15.45 -8.32
CA ILE A 408 -0.56 14.95 -9.70
C ILE A 408 -1.00 13.47 -9.76
N ALA A 409 -0.49 12.63 -8.88
CA ALA A 409 -0.88 11.22 -8.85
C ALA A 409 -2.36 11.06 -8.44
N TYR A 410 -2.78 11.77 -7.41
CA TYR A 410 -4.13 11.75 -6.83
C TYR A 410 -5.14 12.43 -7.76
N ASP A 411 -5.05 13.74 -7.87
CA ASP A 411 -6.08 14.58 -8.46
C ASP A 411 -6.06 14.56 -9.98
N LYS A 412 -4.89 14.64 -10.62
CA LYS A 412 -4.81 14.53 -12.08
C LYS A 412 -5.21 13.14 -12.56
N GLY A 413 -4.84 12.09 -11.79
CA GLY A 413 -5.29 10.72 -12.00
C GLY A 413 -6.83 10.64 -11.95
N PHE A 414 -7.42 11.14 -10.87
CA PHE A 414 -8.87 11.24 -10.71
C PHE A 414 -9.55 11.95 -11.87
N TYR A 415 -9.06 13.13 -12.28
CA TYR A 415 -9.68 13.89 -13.37
C TYR A 415 -9.53 13.21 -14.73
N LEU A 416 -8.47 12.43 -14.95
CA LEU A 416 -8.36 11.58 -16.14
C LEU A 416 -9.49 10.52 -16.15
N LEU A 417 -9.72 9.85 -15.04
CA LEU A 417 -10.78 8.83 -14.93
C LEU A 417 -12.17 9.45 -15.07
N LYS A 418 -12.40 10.61 -14.46
CA LYS A 418 -13.65 11.36 -14.61
C LYS A 418 -13.90 11.81 -16.06
N LEU A 419 -12.87 12.19 -16.79
CA LEU A 419 -12.95 12.50 -18.22
C LEU A 419 -13.30 11.24 -19.04
N ILE A 420 -12.73 10.09 -18.71
CA ILE A 420 -13.05 8.82 -19.37
C ILE A 420 -14.53 8.47 -19.10
N GLU A 421 -14.98 8.53 -17.84
CA GLU A 421 -16.39 8.31 -17.48
C GLU A 421 -17.33 9.20 -18.30
N GLN A 422 -17.02 10.50 -18.39
CA GLN A 422 -17.83 11.45 -19.19
C GLN A 422 -17.85 11.13 -20.68
N THR A 423 -16.78 10.53 -21.20
CA THR A 423 -16.63 10.23 -22.63
C THR A 423 -17.36 8.95 -23.02
N VAL A 424 -17.24 7.89 -22.21
CA VAL A 424 -17.82 6.57 -22.53
C VAL A 424 -19.20 6.35 -21.89
N GLY A 425 -19.54 7.14 -20.90
CA GLY A 425 -20.75 7.01 -20.08
C GLY A 425 -20.51 6.20 -18.80
N ARG A 426 -21.24 6.57 -17.75
CA ARG A 426 -21.08 6.01 -16.40
C ARG A 426 -21.31 4.50 -16.34
N GLU A 427 -22.38 4.00 -16.98
CA GLU A 427 -22.72 2.56 -16.96
C GLU A 427 -21.62 1.71 -17.59
N GLU A 428 -21.06 2.13 -18.70
CA GLU A 428 -19.97 1.43 -19.38
C GLU A 428 -18.69 1.46 -18.54
N PHE A 429 -18.38 2.62 -17.95
CA PHE A 429 -17.19 2.75 -17.10
C PHE A 429 -17.30 1.96 -15.79
N ASP A 430 -18.47 1.96 -15.14
CA ASP A 430 -18.72 1.14 -13.96
C ASP A 430 -18.63 -0.37 -14.26
N SER A 431 -19.04 -0.78 -15.46
CA SER A 431 -18.87 -2.16 -15.92
C SER A 431 -17.41 -2.55 -16.12
N PHE A 432 -16.59 -1.63 -16.57
CA PHE A 432 -15.14 -1.82 -16.72
C PHE A 432 -14.43 -1.92 -15.36
N LEU A 433 -14.89 -1.18 -14.35
CA LEU A 433 -14.27 -1.14 -13.02
C LEU A 433 -14.60 -2.34 -12.12
N LYS A 434 -15.58 -3.16 -12.47
CA LYS A 434 -15.97 -4.40 -11.75
C LYS A 434 -15.15 -5.61 -12.18
#